data_b5b5b0153567ea37ab3477a55ee7b924
#
_entry.id   b5b5b0153567ea37ab3477a55ee7b924
#
_cell.length_a   1.000
_cell.length_b   1.000
_cell.length_c   1.000
_cell.angle_alpha   90.00
_cell.angle_beta   90.00
_cell.angle_gamma   90.00
#
_symmetry.space_group_name_H-M   'P 1'
#
loop_
_entity.id
_entity.type
_entity.pdbx_description
1 polymer ?
#
loop_
_entity_poly.entity_id
_entity_poly.type
_entity_poly.pdbx_seq_one_letter_code
_entity_poly.pdbx_strand_id
1 'polypeptide(L)'
;MPTPNLRALVGTPQTKIGTFLFEFTTPGIGQILKAAGADYIVLDMEHTGFSFDTVRSVVRYVQAADLPLIVRVPSQSRHHISRALDTGADGVMVPIVSSVEQAKAVLDAAKYWPDGTRGVALGLAHERFAMRSEPLLPRFAEQNARTAIILQVEDPRGAAAADEIASMPGVDMLWLGHNDLSVALGEPGAFDHSDFAQAEQATIAAAKKHGKSAGRLAVDAKQAAEFVKMGYDFVSIAGDVWLLQQAFAAGVQTIRRG
;
A
#
# COMPACT_ATOMS: atom_id res chain seq x y z
N MET A 1 7.07 -17.88 14.59
CA MET A 1 5.72 -17.71 14.04
C MET A 1 5.84 -17.41 12.56
N PRO A 2 4.88 -17.83 11.72
CA PRO A 2 4.91 -17.45 10.32
C PRO A 2 4.85 -15.92 10.21
N THR A 3 5.67 -15.36 9.35
CA THR A 3 5.67 -13.92 9.06
C THR A 3 4.31 -13.54 8.45
N PRO A 4 3.70 -12.43 8.88
CA PRO A 4 2.55 -11.91 8.17
C PRO A 4 2.90 -11.79 6.69
N ASN A 5 2.06 -12.32 5.83
CA ASN A 5 2.28 -12.28 4.39
C ASN A 5 1.20 -11.38 3.80
N LEU A 6 1.56 -10.12 3.51
CA LEU A 6 0.65 -9.18 2.89
C LEU A 6 0.00 -9.75 1.63
N ARG A 7 0.78 -10.45 0.81
CA ARG A 7 0.27 -11.03 -0.43
C ARG A 7 -0.75 -12.14 -0.20
N ALA A 8 -0.70 -12.84 0.93
CA ALA A 8 -1.72 -13.81 1.30
C ALA A 8 -3.06 -13.18 1.69
N LEU A 9 -3.09 -11.87 1.95
CA LEU A 9 -4.32 -11.12 2.21
C LEU A 9 -5.00 -10.65 0.93
N VAL A 10 -4.23 -10.52 -0.18
CA VAL A 10 -4.73 -10.03 -1.47
C VAL A 10 -5.71 -11.01 -2.08
N GLY A 11 -6.80 -10.51 -2.68
CA GLY A 11 -7.81 -11.30 -3.36
C GLY A 11 -8.65 -12.22 -2.43
N THR A 12 -8.51 -12.08 -1.12
CA THR A 12 -9.33 -12.83 -0.16
C THR A 12 -10.63 -12.09 0.15
N PRO A 13 -11.74 -12.79 0.51
CA PRO A 13 -13.06 -12.17 0.65
C PRO A 13 -13.20 -11.20 1.83
N GLN A 14 -12.33 -11.32 2.86
CA GLN A 14 -12.41 -10.43 4.02
C GLN A 14 -11.91 -9.03 3.67
N THR A 15 -12.56 -8.01 4.20
CA THR A 15 -12.05 -6.64 4.18
C THR A 15 -10.83 -6.52 5.09
N LYS A 16 -9.78 -5.87 4.62
CA LYS A 16 -8.57 -5.55 5.37
C LYS A 16 -8.59 -4.07 5.72
N ILE A 17 -8.43 -3.79 6.99
CA ILE A 17 -8.48 -2.45 7.56
C ILE A 17 -7.08 -2.05 7.97
N GLY A 18 -6.62 -0.90 7.47
CA GLY A 18 -5.32 -0.34 7.80
C GLY A 18 -5.38 1.15 8.07
N THR A 19 -4.22 1.76 8.20
CA THR A 19 -4.05 3.21 8.29
C THR A 19 -2.72 3.63 7.69
N PHE A 20 -2.59 4.92 7.38
CA PHE A 20 -1.34 5.52 6.95
C PHE A 20 -0.56 6.09 8.13
N LEU A 21 0.77 5.99 8.07
CA LEU A 21 1.69 6.72 8.94
C LEU A 21 2.29 7.87 8.15
N PHE A 22 2.02 9.08 8.61
CA PHE A 22 2.52 10.33 8.06
C PHE A 22 3.48 11.05 9.01
N GLU A 23 3.43 10.73 10.33
CA GLU A 23 4.21 11.46 11.34
C GLU A 23 4.77 10.53 12.44
N PHE A 24 3.99 9.58 12.95
CA PHE A 24 4.38 8.82 14.15
C PHE A 24 5.16 7.55 13.81
N THR A 25 6.47 7.60 14.04
CA THR A 25 7.40 6.49 13.77
C THR A 25 8.06 5.94 15.04
N THR A 26 7.32 5.96 16.16
CA THR A 26 7.81 5.47 17.45
C THR A 26 7.87 3.94 17.52
N PRO A 27 8.73 3.36 18.38
CA PRO A 27 8.88 1.90 18.48
C PRO A 27 7.59 1.13 18.78
N GLY A 28 6.64 1.74 19.50
CA GLY A 28 5.36 1.12 19.87
C GLY A 28 4.29 1.15 18.79
N ILE A 29 4.51 1.86 17.66
CA ILE A 29 3.43 2.12 16.69
C ILE A 29 2.78 0.86 16.13
N GLY A 30 3.57 -0.15 15.80
CA GLY A 30 3.06 -1.43 15.30
C GLY A 30 2.16 -2.13 16.31
N GLN A 31 2.58 -2.19 17.57
CA GLN A 31 1.81 -2.83 18.65
C GLN A 31 0.53 -2.06 18.97
N ILE A 32 0.57 -0.73 18.96
CA ILE A 32 -0.62 0.12 19.16
C ILE A 32 -1.67 -0.17 18.08
N LEU A 33 -1.26 -0.16 16.82
CA LEU A 33 -2.17 -0.41 15.71
C LEU A 33 -2.66 -1.85 15.65
N LYS A 34 -1.80 -2.83 16.00
CA LYS A 34 -2.23 -4.23 16.14
C LYS A 34 -3.28 -4.42 17.22
N ALA A 35 -3.08 -3.81 18.37
CA ALA A 35 -4.03 -3.85 19.48
C ALA A 35 -5.36 -3.15 19.12
N ALA A 36 -5.32 -2.14 18.24
CA ALA A 36 -6.51 -1.49 17.70
C ALA A 36 -7.22 -2.28 16.60
N GLY A 37 -6.66 -3.43 16.15
CA GLY A 37 -7.29 -4.30 15.15
C GLY A 37 -6.87 -4.04 13.72
N ALA A 38 -5.75 -3.36 13.48
CA ALA A 38 -5.24 -3.17 12.12
C ALA A 38 -4.78 -4.50 11.50
N ASP A 39 -5.07 -4.70 10.22
CA ASP A 39 -4.61 -5.84 9.41
C ASP A 39 -3.31 -5.52 8.66
N TYR A 40 -3.06 -4.25 8.35
CA TYR A 40 -1.84 -3.76 7.68
C TYR A 40 -1.60 -2.29 8.00
N ILE A 41 -0.39 -1.82 7.66
CA ILE A 41 0.01 -0.42 7.81
C ILE A 41 0.62 0.06 6.50
N VAL A 42 0.37 1.31 6.12
CA VAL A 42 1.06 2.00 5.03
C VAL A 42 1.96 3.09 5.62
N LEU A 43 3.27 2.99 5.39
CA LEU A 43 4.23 4.07 5.71
C LEU A 43 4.42 4.94 4.47
N ASP A 44 4.15 6.22 4.60
CA ASP A 44 4.21 7.15 3.48
C ASP A 44 5.56 7.84 3.37
N MET A 45 6.23 7.66 2.22
CA MET A 45 7.43 8.45 1.86
C MET A 45 7.14 9.46 0.74
N GLU A 46 5.93 9.46 0.17
CA GLU A 46 5.60 10.37 -0.94
C GLU A 46 5.35 11.80 -0.43
N HIS A 47 4.52 11.94 0.60
CA HIS A 47 4.09 13.22 1.13
C HIS A 47 4.65 13.52 2.53
N THR A 48 5.74 12.86 2.90
CA THR A 48 6.42 13.05 4.19
C THR A 48 7.92 13.32 4.02
N GLY A 49 8.58 13.72 5.10
CA GLY A 49 10.04 13.84 5.16
C GLY A 49 10.75 12.54 5.54
N PHE A 50 10.10 11.38 5.51
CA PHE A 50 10.70 10.13 5.96
C PHE A 50 11.84 9.68 5.05
N SER A 51 12.97 9.39 5.68
CA SER A 51 14.14 8.82 5.01
C SER A 51 14.08 7.29 4.99
N PHE A 52 14.94 6.64 4.20
CA PHE A 52 15.11 5.18 4.26
C PHE A 52 15.59 4.67 5.62
N ASP A 53 16.25 5.49 6.44
CA ASP A 53 16.60 5.13 7.82
C ASP A 53 15.36 5.06 8.71
N THR A 54 14.40 5.99 8.51
CA THR A 54 13.09 5.92 9.16
C THR A 54 12.35 4.65 8.75
N VAL A 55 12.26 4.37 7.44
CA VAL A 55 11.61 3.15 6.92
C VAL A 55 12.23 1.90 7.55
N ARG A 56 13.57 1.79 7.57
CA ARG A 56 14.28 0.67 8.16
C ARG A 56 13.90 0.43 9.62
N SER A 57 13.73 1.50 10.39
CA SER A 57 13.33 1.42 11.79
C SER A 57 11.87 0.98 11.94
N VAL A 58 10.95 1.63 11.23
CA VAL A 58 9.50 1.35 11.30
C VAL A 58 9.18 -0.07 10.84
N VAL A 59 9.85 -0.57 9.79
CA VAL A 59 9.73 -1.98 9.37
C VAL A 59 9.97 -2.93 10.55
N ARG A 60 11.00 -2.68 11.39
CA ARG A 60 11.28 -3.55 12.56
C ARG A 60 10.19 -3.44 13.63
N TYR A 61 9.68 -2.25 13.88
CA TYR A 61 8.62 -2.01 14.87
C TYR A 61 7.31 -2.70 14.47
N VAL A 62 6.97 -2.64 13.18
CA VAL A 62 5.74 -3.24 12.64
C VAL A 62 5.88 -4.77 12.56
N GLN A 63 7.04 -5.28 12.13
CA GLN A 63 7.33 -6.71 12.14
C GLN A 63 7.27 -7.32 13.54
N ALA A 64 7.70 -6.58 14.58
CA ALA A 64 7.62 -7.03 15.97
C ALA A 64 6.17 -7.14 16.49
N ALA A 65 5.22 -6.53 15.79
CA ALA A 65 3.79 -6.60 16.09
C ALA A 65 3.05 -7.64 15.21
N ASP A 66 3.77 -8.40 14.40
CA ASP A 66 3.18 -9.33 13.43
C ASP A 66 2.13 -8.65 12.51
N LEU A 67 2.46 -7.44 12.01
CA LEU A 67 1.68 -6.74 11.01
C LEU A 67 2.46 -6.63 9.69
N PRO A 68 1.78 -6.73 8.54
CA PRO A 68 2.36 -6.38 7.25
C PRO A 68 2.55 -4.87 7.12
N LEU A 69 3.67 -4.46 6.50
CA LEU A 69 3.96 -3.08 6.18
C LEU A 69 4.07 -2.87 4.66
N ILE A 70 3.27 -1.95 4.16
CA ILE A 70 3.39 -1.38 2.81
C ILE A 70 4.18 -0.08 2.92
N VAL A 71 5.16 0.12 2.06
CA VAL A 71 5.84 1.41 1.92
C VAL A 71 5.34 2.09 0.66
N ARG A 72 4.67 3.26 0.80
CA ARG A 72 4.40 4.12 -0.34
C ARG A 72 5.68 4.87 -0.69
N VAL A 73 6.26 4.52 -1.83
CA VAL A 73 7.53 5.10 -2.28
C VAL A 73 7.34 6.48 -2.89
N PRO A 74 8.38 7.36 -2.88
CA PRO A 74 8.24 8.75 -3.36
C PRO A 74 8.03 8.86 -4.88
N SER A 75 8.33 7.84 -5.65
CA SER A 75 8.18 7.82 -7.10
C SER A 75 8.38 6.43 -7.68
N GLN A 76 8.17 6.29 -9.00
CA GLN A 76 8.40 5.07 -9.78
C GLN A 76 9.89 4.73 -9.99
N SER A 77 10.82 5.51 -9.39
CA SER A 77 12.25 5.24 -9.52
C SER A 77 12.60 3.83 -9.03
N ARG A 78 13.35 3.09 -9.87
CA ARG A 78 13.88 1.77 -9.52
C ARG A 78 14.55 1.74 -8.15
N HIS A 79 15.32 2.79 -7.83
CA HIS A 79 16.03 2.87 -6.54
C HIS A 79 15.09 3.05 -5.36
N HIS A 80 14.01 3.79 -5.51
CA HIS A 80 13.01 3.93 -4.45
C HIS A 80 12.32 2.60 -4.17
N ILE A 81 11.91 1.90 -5.24
CA ILE A 81 11.20 0.61 -5.13
C ILE A 81 12.11 -0.46 -4.51
N SER A 82 13.29 -0.69 -5.11
CA SER A 82 14.19 -1.75 -4.65
C SER A 82 14.69 -1.51 -3.23
N ARG A 83 15.06 -0.25 -2.87
CA ARG A 83 15.54 0.08 -1.52
C ARG A 83 14.45 -0.06 -0.46
N ALA A 84 13.20 0.34 -0.76
CA ALA A 84 12.09 0.11 0.17
C ALA A 84 11.92 -1.39 0.47
N LEU A 85 11.97 -2.23 -0.56
CA LEU A 85 11.89 -3.68 -0.39
C LEU A 85 13.13 -4.26 0.33
N ASP A 86 14.33 -3.72 0.10
CA ASP A 86 15.55 -4.15 0.78
C ASP A 86 15.55 -3.85 2.28
N THR A 87 14.75 -2.87 2.74
CA THR A 87 14.52 -2.65 4.18
C THR A 87 13.71 -3.78 4.83
N GLY A 88 13.04 -4.61 4.04
CA GLY A 88 12.19 -5.71 4.49
C GLY A 88 10.70 -5.36 4.58
N ALA A 89 10.24 -4.33 3.87
CA ALA A 89 8.82 -4.07 3.67
C ALA A 89 8.14 -5.28 3.00
N ASP A 90 6.89 -5.56 3.37
CA ASP A 90 6.12 -6.68 2.82
C ASP A 90 5.53 -6.36 1.44
N GLY A 91 5.43 -5.07 1.11
CA GLY A 91 5.03 -4.58 -0.20
C GLY A 91 5.40 -3.13 -0.42
N VAL A 92 5.27 -2.71 -1.66
CA VAL A 92 5.42 -1.30 -2.06
C VAL A 92 4.15 -0.81 -2.73
N MET A 93 3.75 0.42 -2.40
CA MET A 93 2.75 1.19 -3.12
C MET A 93 3.47 2.21 -3.98
N VAL A 94 3.24 2.16 -5.28
CA VAL A 94 3.93 3.02 -6.26
C VAL A 94 2.95 4.02 -6.84
N PRO A 95 3.23 5.34 -6.69
CA PRO A 95 2.32 6.40 -7.12
C PRO A 95 2.32 6.61 -8.64
N ILE A 96 1.26 7.22 -9.15
CA ILE A 96 1.10 7.78 -10.51
C ILE A 96 1.35 6.73 -11.62
N VAL A 97 0.80 5.52 -11.48
CA VAL A 97 0.93 4.51 -12.53
C VAL A 97 -0.18 4.68 -13.56
N SER A 98 0.18 5.20 -14.72
CA SER A 98 -0.74 5.65 -15.77
C SER A 98 -0.71 4.78 -17.03
N SER A 99 0.15 3.75 -17.08
CA SER A 99 0.27 2.87 -18.26
C SER A 99 0.81 1.48 -17.93
N VAL A 100 0.62 0.56 -18.85
CA VAL A 100 1.15 -0.82 -18.77
C VAL A 100 2.69 -0.82 -18.74
N GLU A 101 3.32 0.06 -19.50
CA GLU A 101 4.79 0.18 -19.56
C GLU A 101 5.34 0.63 -18.19
N GLN A 102 4.67 1.57 -17.53
CA GLN A 102 5.05 1.99 -16.17
C GLN A 102 4.84 0.85 -15.17
N ALA A 103 3.71 0.16 -15.23
CA ALA A 103 3.44 -1.00 -14.38
C ALA A 103 4.50 -2.09 -14.56
N LYS A 104 4.90 -2.37 -15.80
CA LYS A 104 5.98 -3.31 -16.12
C LYS A 104 7.32 -2.86 -15.53
N ALA A 105 7.68 -1.59 -15.67
CA ALA A 105 8.91 -1.05 -15.10
C ALA A 105 8.94 -1.16 -13.56
N VAL A 106 7.79 -1.00 -12.90
CA VAL A 106 7.64 -1.22 -11.45
C VAL A 106 7.87 -2.69 -11.10
N LEU A 107 7.27 -3.63 -11.82
CA LEU A 107 7.47 -5.06 -11.60
C LEU A 107 8.94 -5.45 -11.82
N ASP A 108 9.56 -4.97 -12.89
CA ASP A 108 10.99 -5.20 -13.18
C ASP A 108 11.89 -4.70 -12.05
N ALA A 109 11.54 -3.57 -11.40
CA ALA A 109 12.31 -3.01 -10.29
C ALA A 109 12.09 -3.74 -8.97
N ALA A 110 10.91 -4.35 -8.79
CA ALA A 110 10.47 -4.95 -7.52
C ALA A 110 10.77 -6.44 -7.40
N LYS A 111 10.77 -7.17 -8.53
CA LYS A 111 10.89 -8.63 -8.56
C LYS A 111 12.29 -9.09 -8.97
N TYR A 112 12.74 -10.20 -8.42
CA TYR A 112 13.94 -10.90 -8.86
C TYR A 112 13.66 -11.73 -10.13
N TRP A 113 14.73 -12.10 -10.82
CA TRP A 113 14.64 -13.02 -11.96
C TRP A 113 13.87 -14.31 -11.59
N PRO A 114 12.99 -14.89 -12.44
CA PRO A 114 12.70 -14.46 -13.82
C PRO A 114 11.63 -13.37 -13.96
N ASP A 115 10.95 -12.99 -12.88
CA ASP A 115 9.78 -12.10 -12.90
C ASP A 115 10.17 -10.62 -13.02
N GLY A 116 11.42 -10.29 -12.82
CA GLY A 116 11.95 -8.94 -12.90
C GLY A 116 13.48 -8.91 -12.89
N THR A 117 14.02 -7.70 -12.67
CA THR A 117 15.46 -7.42 -12.73
C THR A 117 15.96 -6.69 -11.49
N ARG A 118 15.31 -6.87 -10.34
CA ARG A 118 15.73 -6.30 -9.05
C ARG A 118 17.17 -6.69 -8.73
N GLY A 119 17.97 -5.72 -8.27
CA GLY A 119 19.34 -5.95 -7.84
C GLY A 119 19.43 -6.95 -6.69
N VAL A 120 20.39 -7.85 -6.75
CA VAL A 120 20.53 -8.95 -5.78
C VAL A 120 21.43 -8.53 -4.62
N ALA A 121 20.86 -8.48 -3.42
CA ALA A 121 21.59 -8.41 -2.16
C ALA A 121 20.91 -9.36 -1.18
N LEU A 122 21.62 -10.39 -0.71
CA LEU A 122 21.05 -11.49 0.05
C LEU A 122 21.53 -11.48 1.50
N GLY A 123 20.79 -12.14 2.40
CA GLY A 123 21.11 -12.19 3.81
C GLY A 123 20.90 -10.87 4.55
N LEU A 124 20.21 -9.91 3.93
CA LEU A 124 19.90 -8.61 4.51
C LEU A 124 18.48 -8.58 5.12
N ALA A 125 17.99 -7.38 5.37
CA ALA A 125 16.75 -7.12 6.11
C ALA A 125 15.52 -7.80 5.53
N HIS A 126 15.37 -7.85 4.22
CA HIS A 126 14.25 -8.53 3.54
C HIS A 126 14.29 -10.05 3.70
N GLU A 127 15.44 -10.64 4.01
CA GLU A 127 15.60 -12.04 4.42
C GLU A 127 15.77 -12.19 5.94
N ARG A 128 15.47 -11.15 6.72
CA ARG A 128 15.59 -11.13 8.19
C ARG A 128 17.00 -11.46 8.69
N PHE A 129 18.02 -11.07 7.93
CA PHE A 129 19.44 -11.34 8.20
C PHE A 129 19.78 -12.84 8.34
N ALA A 130 18.96 -13.71 7.75
CA ALA A 130 19.19 -15.14 7.80
C ALA A 130 20.42 -15.52 6.96
N MET A 131 21.34 -16.27 7.57
CA MET A 131 22.42 -16.93 6.83
C MET A 131 21.83 -18.18 6.16
N ARG A 132 21.71 -18.13 4.85
CA ARG A 132 21.06 -19.18 4.04
C ARG A 132 22.05 -19.74 3.05
N SER A 133 22.07 -21.07 2.92
CA SER A 133 22.92 -21.82 1.97
C SER A 133 22.18 -22.30 0.73
N GLU A 134 20.85 -22.07 0.65
CA GLU A 134 20.06 -22.51 -0.49
C GLU A 134 20.47 -21.78 -1.78
N PRO A 135 20.29 -22.40 -2.94
CA PRO A 135 20.55 -21.79 -4.24
C PRO A 135 19.74 -20.49 -4.43
N LEU A 136 20.21 -19.61 -5.33
CA LEU A 136 19.59 -18.30 -5.56
C LEU A 136 18.16 -18.40 -6.06
N LEU A 137 17.87 -19.31 -7.00
CA LEU A 137 16.56 -19.38 -7.64
C LEU A 137 15.40 -19.68 -6.68
N PRO A 138 15.47 -20.66 -5.78
CA PRO A 138 14.44 -20.85 -4.75
C PRO A 138 14.24 -19.63 -3.86
N ARG A 139 15.34 -18.93 -3.49
CA ARG A 139 15.27 -17.71 -2.67
C ARG A 139 14.60 -16.56 -3.42
N PHE A 140 14.88 -16.39 -4.70
CA PHE A 140 14.20 -15.39 -5.55
C PHE A 140 12.72 -15.69 -5.67
N ALA A 141 12.35 -16.94 -5.93
CA ALA A 141 10.95 -17.36 -6.00
C ALA A 141 10.20 -17.08 -4.69
N GLU A 142 10.82 -17.39 -3.54
CA GLU A 142 10.25 -17.08 -2.22
C GLU A 142 10.03 -15.57 -2.04
N GLN A 143 11.04 -14.75 -2.34
CA GLN A 143 10.93 -13.30 -2.21
C GLN A 143 9.89 -12.72 -3.19
N ASN A 144 9.84 -13.18 -4.43
CA ASN A 144 8.83 -12.78 -5.41
C ASN A 144 7.42 -13.16 -4.96
N ALA A 145 7.26 -14.35 -4.36
CA ALA A 145 5.97 -14.83 -3.88
C ALA A 145 5.44 -14.05 -2.67
N ARG A 146 6.30 -13.51 -1.81
CA ARG A 146 5.88 -12.77 -0.61
C ARG A 146 5.73 -11.27 -0.81
N THR A 147 6.40 -10.69 -1.79
CA THR A 147 6.40 -9.23 -2.02
C THR A 147 5.14 -8.80 -2.74
N ALA A 148 4.32 -7.96 -2.12
CA ALA A 148 3.12 -7.39 -2.73
C ALA A 148 3.44 -6.11 -3.50
N ILE A 149 2.85 -5.96 -4.69
CA ILE A 149 2.97 -4.79 -5.55
C ILE A 149 1.62 -4.12 -5.69
N ILE A 150 1.54 -2.89 -5.17
CA ILE A 150 0.37 -2.04 -5.17
C ILE A 150 0.64 -0.88 -6.14
N LEU A 151 -0.23 -0.73 -7.14
CA LEU A 151 -0.12 0.34 -8.13
C LEU A 151 -1.20 1.38 -7.90
N GLN A 152 -0.80 2.64 -7.76
CA GLN A 152 -1.73 3.73 -7.47
C GLN A 152 -2.25 4.32 -8.78
N VAL A 153 -3.57 4.23 -8.96
CA VAL A 153 -4.32 4.79 -10.09
C VAL A 153 -4.88 6.13 -9.65
N GLU A 154 -4.38 7.20 -10.24
CA GLU A 154 -4.69 8.56 -9.79
C GLU A 154 -4.70 9.60 -10.92
N ASP A 155 -4.81 9.11 -12.16
CA ASP A 155 -5.12 9.93 -13.32
C ASP A 155 -6.06 9.18 -14.29
N PRO A 156 -6.71 9.87 -15.24
CA PRO A 156 -7.63 9.23 -16.20
C PRO A 156 -6.98 8.18 -17.09
N ARG A 157 -5.68 8.30 -17.39
CA ARG A 157 -4.95 7.32 -18.22
C ARG A 157 -4.75 6.02 -17.46
N GLY A 158 -4.36 6.11 -16.17
CA GLY A 158 -4.25 4.97 -15.29
C GLY A 158 -5.58 4.24 -15.13
N ALA A 159 -6.68 4.97 -14.97
CA ALA A 159 -8.02 4.40 -14.91
C ALA A 159 -8.42 3.70 -16.22
N ALA A 160 -8.09 4.29 -17.37
CA ALA A 160 -8.34 3.68 -18.68
C ALA A 160 -7.50 2.41 -18.91
N ALA A 161 -6.27 2.38 -18.39
CA ALA A 161 -5.37 1.23 -18.49
C ALA A 161 -5.56 0.18 -17.38
N ALA A 162 -6.48 0.42 -16.42
CA ALA A 162 -6.60 -0.39 -15.21
C ALA A 162 -6.82 -1.89 -15.48
N ASP A 163 -7.60 -2.23 -16.52
CA ASP A 163 -7.87 -3.63 -16.87
C ASP A 163 -6.60 -4.35 -17.35
N GLU A 164 -5.82 -3.71 -18.23
CA GLU A 164 -4.56 -4.27 -18.71
C GLU A 164 -3.53 -4.36 -17.59
N ILE A 165 -3.42 -3.32 -16.76
CA ILE A 165 -2.50 -3.29 -15.60
C ILE A 165 -2.85 -4.40 -14.61
N ALA A 166 -4.14 -4.55 -14.25
CA ALA A 166 -4.58 -5.59 -13.32
C ALA A 166 -4.37 -7.01 -13.86
N SER A 167 -4.40 -7.20 -15.20
CA SER A 167 -4.16 -8.50 -15.82
C SER A 167 -2.72 -8.98 -15.70
N MET A 168 -1.76 -8.09 -15.41
CA MET A 168 -0.35 -8.41 -15.37
C MET A 168 -0.01 -9.35 -14.20
N PRO A 169 0.69 -10.48 -14.45
CA PRO A 169 1.25 -11.28 -13.38
C PRO A 169 2.19 -10.44 -12.51
N GLY A 170 2.04 -10.55 -11.18
CA GLY A 170 2.89 -9.81 -10.23
C GLY A 170 2.29 -8.49 -9.72
N VAL A 171 1.28 -7.93 -10.36
CA VAL A 171 0.41 -6.89 -9.77
C VAL A 171 -0.52 -7.55 -8.76
N ASP A 172 -0.62 -7.01 -7.57
CA ASP A 172 -1.41 -7.59 -6.48
C ASP A 172 -2.63 -6.71 -6.14
N MET A 173 -2.52 -5.39 -6.28
CA MET A 173 -3.58 -4.46 -5.89
C MET A 173 -3.54 -3.20 -6.75
N LEU A 174 -4.72 -2.68 -7.08
CA LEU A 174 -4.91 -1.31 -7.57
C LEU A 174 -5.38 -0.44 -6.42
N TRP A 175 -4.70 0.69 -6.18
CA TRP A 175 -5.05 1.65 -5.15
C TRP A 175 -5.53 2.95 -5.77
N LEU A 176 -6.73 3.42 -5.42
CA LEU A 176 -7.24 4.68 -5.95
C LEU A 176 -6.68 5.88 -5.19
N GLY A 177 -5.92 6.74 -5.89
CA GLY A 177 -5.46 8.04 -5.40
C GLY A 177 -6.49 9.11 -5.70
N HIS A 178 -7.51 9.22 -4.84
CA HIS A 178 -8.73 9.98 -5.13
C HIS A 178 -8.52 11.48 -5.26
N ASN A 179 -7.61 12.08 -4.50
CA ASN A 179 -7.35 13.53 -4.59
C ASN A 179 -6.71 13.86 -5.94
N ASP A 180 -5.63 13.17 -6.29
CA ASP A 180 -4.89 13.42 -7.53
C ASP A 180 -5.74 13.09 -8.76
N LEU A 181 -6.53 12.01 -8.70
CA LEU A 181 -7.49 11.70 -9.76
C LEU A 181 -8.48 12.83 -9.98
N SER A 182 -9.05 13.41 -8.91
CA SER A 182 -10.01 14.53 -9.03
C SER A 182 -9.36 15.78 -9.65
N VAL A 183 -8.10 16.05 -9.27
CA VAL A 183 -7.31 17.16 -9.85
C VAL A 183 -6.99 16.89 -11.32
N ALA A 184 -6.60 15.68 -11.66
CA ALA A 184 -6.26 15.29 -13.04
C ALA A 184 -7.50 15.31 -13.98
N LEU A 185 -8.69 15.11 -13.41
CA LEU A 185 -9.96 15.27 -14.13
C LEU A 185 -10.41 16.74 -14.29
N GLY A 186 -9.71 17.70 -13.66
CA GLY A 186 -10.06 19.11 -13.67
C GLY A 186 -11.14 19.51 -12.65
N GLU A 187 -11.53 18.59 -11.76
CA GLU A 187 -12.59 18.73 -10.77
C GLU A 187 -12.07 18.47 -9.33
N PRO A 188 -11.19 19.33 -8.79
CA PRO A 188 -10.54 19.10 -7.49
C PRO A 188 -11.55 18.92 -6.35
N GLY A 189 -11.53 17.72 -5.73
CA GLY A 189 -12.39 17.39 -4.60
C GLY A 189 -13.84 17.00 -4.95
N ALA A 190 -14.24 17.00 -6.23
CA ALA A 190 -15.56 16.61 -6.67
C ALA A 190 -15.65 15.09 -6.90
N PHE A 191 -15.67 14.34 -5.80
CA PHE A 191 -15.68 12.86 -5.83
C PHE A 191 -17.04 12.27 -6.27
N ASP A 192 -18.06 13.06 -6.41
CA ASP A 192 -19.40 12.73 -6.95
C ASP A 192 -19.53 13.04 -8.45
N HIS A 193 -18.52 13.65 -9.07
CA HIS A 193 -18.49 13.90 -10.50
C HIS A 193 -18.55 12.59 -11.30
N SER A 194 -19.26 12.59 -12.43
CA SER A 194 -19.49 11.40 -13.26
C SER A 194 -18.21 10.73 -13.73
N ASP A 195 -17.22 11.52 -14.15
CA ASP A 195 -15.95 11.00 -14.67
C ASP A 195 -15.10 10.39 -13.55
N PHE A 196 -15.16 10.97 -12.34
CA PHE A 196 -14.54 10.37 -11.17
C PHE A 196 -15.16 9.02 -10.83
N ALA A 197 -16.49 8.98 -10.76
CA ALA A 197 -17.24 7.75 -10.48
C ALA A 197 -16.97 6.66 -11.54
N GLN A 198 -16.86 7.04 -12.81
CA GLN A 198 -16.53 6.11 -13.89
C GLN A 198 -15.12 5.55 -13.75
N ALA A 199 -14.11 6.39 -13.48
CA ALA A 199 -12.73 5.98 -13.28
C ALA A 199 -12.57 5.07 -12.05
N GLU A 200 -13.28 5.39 -10.96
CA GLU A 200 -13.31 4.58 -9.75
C GLU A 200 -13.92 3.19 -10.02
N GLN A 201 -15.09 3.14 -10.66
CA GLN A 201 -15.74 1.86 -11.00
C GLN A 201 -14.89 1.02 -11.95
N ALA A 202 -14.25 1.64 -12.95
CA ALA A 202 -13.32 0.95 -13.83
C ALA A 202 -12.16 0.31 -13.07
N THR A 203 -11.56 1.02 -12.11
CA THR A 203 -10.45 0.54 -11.29
C THR A 203 -10.87 -0.65 -10.40
N ILE A 204 -12.03 -0.55 -9.73
CA ILE A 204 -12.57 -1.63 -8.90
C ILE A 204 -12.89 -2.87 -9.75
N ALA A 205 -13.57 -2.66 -10.89
CA ALA A 205 -13.97 -3.73 -11.79
C ALA A 205 -12.75 -4.48 -12.36
N ALA A 206 -11.72 -3.73 -12.76
CA ALA A 206 -10.45 -4.28 -13.24
C ALA A 206 -9.78 -5.16 -12.18
N ALA A 207 -9.62 -4.66 -10.97
CA ALA A 207 -9.03 -5.43 -9.88
C ALA A 207 -9.81 -6.74 -9.64
N LYS A 208 -11.13 -6.66 -9.50
CA LYS A 208 -11.98 -7.85 -9.26
C LYS A 208 -11.94 -8.86 -10.40
N LYS A 209 -12.01 -8.40 -11.65
CA LYS A 209 -11.97 -9.25 -12.85
C LYS A 209 -10.73 -10.15 -12.88
N HIS A 210 -9.61 -9.62 -12.42
CA HIS A 210 -8.32 -10.34 -12.42
C HIS A 210 -7.94 -10.94 -11.07
N GLY A 211 -8.88 -11.01 -10.09
CA GLY A 211 -8.62 -11.59 -8.77
C GLY A 211 -7.61 -10.80 -7.94
N LYS A 212 -7.50 -9.49 -8.19
CA LYS A 212 -6.67 -8.54 -7.45
C LYS A 212 -7.49 -7.80 -6.42
N SER A 213 -6.81 -7.19 -5.46
CA SER A 213 -7.45 -6.31 -4.49
C SER A 213 -7.64 -4.90 -5.04
N ALA A 214 -8.67 -4.20 -4.54
CA ALA A 214 -8.87 -2.77 -4.74
C ALA A 214 -8.73 -2.05 -3.40
N GLY A 215 -7.93 -0.99 -3.36
CA GLY A 215 -7.67 -0.25 -2.13
C GLY A 215 -7.99 1.24 -2.23
N ARG A 216 -8.39 1.84 -1.09
CA ARG A 216 -8.64 3.29 -0.98
C ARG A 216 -8.48 3.79 0.45
N LEU A 217 -8.05 5.07 0.59
CA LEU A 217 -8.01 5.80 1.85
C LEU A 217 -9.35 6.48 2.10
N ALA A 218 -9.94 6.26 3.26
CA ALA A 218 -11.14 6.92 3.78
C ALA A 218 -10.80 7.95 4.85
N VAL A 219 -11.57 9.01 4.96
CA VAL A 219 -11.38 10.03 6.00
C VAL A 219 -11.82 9.56 7.38
N ASP A 220 -12.77 8.62 7.43
CA ASP A 220 -13.31 8.04 8.66
C ASP A 220 -13.89 6.63 8.44
N ALA A 221 -14.34 6.00 9.52
CA ALA A 221 -14.91 4.65 9.49
C ALA A 221 -16.26 4.58 8.73
N LYS A 222 -17.03 5.68 8.68
CA LYS A 222 -18.31 5.72 7.96
C LYS A 222 -18.04 5.66 6.45
N GLN A 223 -17.13 6.50 5.96
CA GLN A 223 -16.73 6.48 4.56
C GLN A 223 -16.04 5.15 4.20
N ALA A 224 -15.22 4.59 5.09
CA ALA A 224 -14.62 3.28 4.90
C ALA A 224 -15.68 2.19 4.66
N ALA A 225 -16.76 2.20 5.46
CA ALA A 225 -17.86 1.24 5.29
C ALA A 225 -18.60 1.40 3.95
N GLU A 226 -18.72 2.63 3.42
CA GLU A 226 -19.28 2.84 2.07
C GLU A 226 -18.34 2.29 0.99
N PHE A 227 -17.02 2.49 1.12
CA PHE A 227 -16.05 1.93 0.17
C PHE A 227 -16.09 0.40 0.12
N VAL A 228 -16.26 -0.26 1.28
CA VAL A 228 -16.45 -1.72 1.32
C VAL A 228 -17.68 -2.15 0.52
N LYS A 229 -18.81 -1.43 0.63
CA LYS A 229 -20.02 -1.70 -0.16
C LYS A 229 -19.81 -1.49 -1.65
N MET A 230 -18.97 -0.53 -2.04
CA MET A 230 -18.60 -0.29 -3.44
C MET A 230 -17.70 -1.38 -4.00
N GLY A 231 -17.02 -2.14 -3.12
CA GLY A 231 -16.22 -3.29 -3.49
C GLY A 231 -14.74 -3.18 -3.24
N TYR A 232 -14.29 -2.18 -2.50
CA TYR A 232 -12.94 -2.16 -1.97
C TYR A 232 -12.77 -3.23 -0.89
N ASP A 233 -11.67 -3.96 -0.93
CA ASP A 233 -11.32 -4.99 0.05
C ASP A 233 -10.08 -4.63 0.89
N PHE A 234 -9.36 -3.57 0.52
CA PHE A 234 -8.36 -2.90 1.35
C PHE A 234 -8.78 -1.46 1.62
N VAL A 235 -9.06 -1.12 2.87
CA VAL A 235 -9.47 0.23 3.24
C VAL A 235 -8.56 0.74 4.34
N SER A 236 -7.90 1.88 4.10
CA SER A 236 -7.19 2.60 5.15
C SER A 236 -8.12 3.65 5.75
N ILE A 237 -8.20 3.69 7.08
CA ILE A 237 -8.96 4.71 7.81
C ILE A 237 -8.01 5.82 8.21
N ALA A 238 -8.18 6.98 7.62
CA ALA A 238 -7.43 8.20 7.90
C ALA A 238 -5.89 7.98 7.88
N GLY A 239 -5.16 8.78 8.61
CA GLY A 239 -3.76 8.62 8.93
C GLY A 239 -3.54 8.96 10.39
N ASP A 240 -2.42 8.57 10.93
CA ASP A 240 -2.04 8.73 12.33
C ASP A 240 -2.28 10.15 12.88
N VAL A 241 -1.94 11.17 12.08
CA VAL A 241 -2.14 12.59 12.43
C VAL A 241 -3.62 12.90 12.63
N TRP A 242 -4.45 12.52 11.66
CA TRP A 242 -5.89 12.82 11.69
C TRP A 242 -6.62 12.00 12.74
N LEU A 243 -6.25 10.74 12.97
CA LEU A 243 -6.81 9.90 14.02
C LEU A 243 -6.58 10.52 15.38
N LEU A 244 -5.35 11.00 15.67
CA LEU A 244 -5.05 11.68 16.95
C LEU A 244 -5.83 12.99 17.07
N GLN A 245 -5.86 13.81 16.02
CA GLN A 245 -6.58 15.09 16.03
C GLN A 245 -8.07 14.89 16.25
N GLN A 246 -8.70 13.96 15.54
CA GLN A 246 -10.14 13.68 15.68
C GLN A 246 -10.50 13.18 17.08
N ALA A 247 -9.75 12.23 17.62
CA ALA A 247 -9.99 11.69 18.97
C ALA A 247 -9.83 12.77 20.05
N PHE A 248 -8.77 13.57 19.96
CA PHE A 248 -8.53 14.65 20.93
C PHE A 248 -9.58 15.75 20.82
N ALA A 249 -9.92 16.19 19.60
CA ALA A 249 -10.93 17.22 19.35
C ALA A 249 -12.31 16.81 19.88
N ALA A 250 -12.70 15.55 19.71
CA ALA A 250 -13.96 15.02 20.26
C ALA A 250 -13.99 15.12 21.80
N GLY A 251 -12.91 14.75 22.47
CA GLY A 251 -12.78 14.91 23.94
C GLY A 251 -12.88 16.37 24.39
N VAL A 252 -12.17 17.28 23.72
CA VAL A 252 -12.23 18.72 23.99
C VAL A 252 -13.65 19.27 23.82
N GLN A 253 -14.34 18.90 22.75
CA GLN A 253 -15.72 19.33 22.50
C GLN A 253 -16.69 18.82 23.57
N THR A 254 -16.54 17.56 23.99
CA THR A 254 -17.37 16.99 25.06
C THR A 254 -17.23 17.80 26.38
N ILE A 255 -15.99 18.12 26.78
CA ILE A 255 -15.73 18.89 28.00
C ILE A 255 -16.23 20.33 27.90
N ARG A 256 -16.11 20.97 26.73
CA ARG A 256 -16.52 22.38 26.54
C ARG A 256 -18.02 22.58 26.39
N ARG A 257 -18.79 21.53 26.09
CA ARG A 257 -20.27 21.58 25.95
C ARG A 257 -21.00 21.17 27.21
N GLY A 258 -20.34 20.51 28.16
CA GLY A 258 -20.85 20.17 29.48
C GLY A 258 -20.64 21.30 30.45
#